data_ad7a2e1ff9a7098217f8bced12a988a9
#
_entry.id   ad7a2e1ff9a7098217f8bced12a988a9
#
_cell.length_a   1.000
_cell.length_b   1.000
_cell.length_c   1.000
_cell.angle_alpha   90.00
_cell.angle_beta   90.00
_cell.angle_gamma   90.00
#
_symmetry.space_group_name_H-M   'P 1'
#
loop_
_entity.id
_entity.type
_entity.pdbx_description
1 polymer ?
#
loop_
_entity_poly.entity_id
_entity_poly.type
_entity_poly.pdbx_seq_one_letter_code
_entity_poly.pdbx_strand_id
1 'polypeptide(L)'
;LEIHFKDKKIRELCEKQAVAQKRLGADCARKLRIRLTALEAAARVTDLVAGNPHPLKGDRDGQFALDLAGGWRLVFAPDHDPCPTHADGGIDWARVTIVCIEYIGDYHD
;
A
#
# COMPACT_ATOMS: atom_id res chain seq x y z
N LEU A 1 -4.78 -9.38 -4.44
CA LEU A 1 -4.03 -8.51 -5.34
C LEU A 1 -2.63 -9.08 -5.60
N GLU A 2 -2.11 -8.82 -6.79
CA GLU A 2 -0.71 -9.05 -7.08
C GLU A 2 0.09 -7.86 -6.55
N ILE A 3 1.20 -8.12 -5.85
CA ILE A 3 1.97 -7.08 -5.18
C ILE A 3 3.38 -7.01 -5.77
N HIS A 4 3.75 -5.84 -6.27
CA HIS A 4 5.08 -5.50 -6.71
C HIS A 4 5.71 -4.49 -5.75
N PHE A 5 7.00 -4.27 -5.85
CA PHE A 5 7.74 -3.36 -4.98
C PHE A 5 8.53 -2.38 -5.82
N LYS A 6 8.53 -1.11 -5.41
CA LYS A 6 9.24 -0.06 -6.12
C LYS A 6 10.75 -0.31 -6.17
N ASP A 7 11.32 -0.81 -5.08
CA ASP A 7 12.75 -1.08 -4.98
C ASP A 7 13.05 -2.21 -4.00
N LYS A 8 14.33 -2.59 -3.93
CA LYS A 8 14.79 -3.68 -3.09
C LYS A 8 14.60 -3.38 -1.60
N LYS A 9 14.79 -2.13 -1.18
CA LYS A 9 14.66 -1.73 0.22
C LYS A 9 13.23 -1.95 0.71
N ILE A 10 12.25 -1.53 -0.08
CA ILE A 10 10.83 -1.74 0.25
C ILE A 10 10.50 -3.23 0.26
N ARG A 11 11.00 -3.99 -0.72
CA ARG A 11 10.80 -5.44 -0.76
C ARG A 11 11.31 -6.11 0.51
N GLU A 12 12.50 -5.76 0.97
CA GLU A 12 13.07 -6.35 2.18
C GLU A 12 12.24 -6.04 3.42
N LEU A 13 11.72 -4.81 3.56
CA LEU A 13 10.81 -4.47 4.65
C LEU A 13 9.56 -5.36 4.65
N CYS A 14 9.04 -5.65 3.48
CA CYS A 14 7.81 -6.44 3.33
C CYS A 14 8.03 -7.94 3.47
N GLU A 15 9.19 -8.44 3.05
CA GLU A 15 9.46 -9.88 2.99
C GLU A 15 10.26 -10.42 4.17
N LYS A 16 11.03 -9.56 4.85
CA LYS A 16 11.93 -9.98 5.94
C LYS A 16 11.48 -9.35 7.25
N GLN A 17 10.85 -10.14 8.11
CA GLN A 17 10.30 -9.65 9.37
C GLN A 17 11.38 -9.04 10.28
N ALA A 18 12.58 -9.63 10.32
CA ALA A 18 13.66 -9.09 11.14
C ALA A 18 14.08 -7.70 10.68
N VAL A 19 14.08 -7.44 9.37
CA VAL A 19 14.37 -6.12 8.82
C VAL A 19 13.26 -5.13 9.20
N ALA A 20 12.01 -5.54 9.06
CA ALA A 20 10.87 -4.69 9.43
C ALA A 20 10.89 -4.33 10.92
N GLN A 21 11.13 -5.30 11.80
CA GLN A 21 11.20 -5.05 13.24
C GLN A 21 12.33 -4.09 13.61
N LYS A 22 13.49 -4.24 12.99
CA LYS A 22 14.63 -3.39 13.25
C LYS A 22 14.38 -1.95 12.80
N ARG A 23 13.76 -1.76 11.66
CA ARG A 23 13.56 -0.43 11.06
C ARG A 23 12.29 0.27 11.48
N LEU A 24 11.22 -0.49 11.72
CA LEU A 24 9.89 0.07 12.00
C LEU A 24 9.47 -0.08 13.45
N GLY A 25 10.13 -0.96 14.21
CA GLY A 25 9.68 -1.36 15.54
C GLY A 25 8.64 -2.48 15.48
N ALA A 26 8.43 -3.14 16.60
CA ALA A 26 7.60 -4.35 16.67
C ALA A 26 6.14 -4.11 16.27
N ASP A 27 5.53 -3.04 16.77
CA ASP A 27 4.11 -2.76 16.50
C ASP A 27 3.86 -2.42 15.04
N CYS A 28 4.70 -1.56 14.46
CA CYS A 28 4.58 -1.15 13.07
C CYS A 28 4.86 -2.33 12.13
N ALA A 29 5.88 -3.13 12.44
CA ALA A 29 6.21 -4.32 11.65
C ALA A 29 5.06 -5.33 11.66
N ARG A 30 4.42 -5.52 12.83
CA ARG A 30 3.26 -6.40 12.95
C ARG A 30 2.09 -5.90 12.11
N LYS A 31 1.80 -4.60 12.16
CA LYS A 31 0.74 -3.99 11.35
C LYS A 31 1.04 -4.12 9.86
N LEU A 32 2.29 -3.91 9.46
CA LEU A 32 2.69 -4.07 8.06
C LEU A 32 2.39 -5.48 7.57
N ARG A 33 2.72 -6.49 8.35
CA ARG A 33 2.42 -7.88 8.01
C ARG A 33 0.92 -8.11 7.83
N ILE A 34 0.12 -7.60 8.77
CA ILE A 34 -1.34 -7.73 8.71
C ILE A 34 -1.89 -7.07 7.44
N ARG A 35 -1.42 -5.86 7.11
CA ARG A 35 -1.88 -5.15 5.90
C ARG A 35 -1.47 -5.86 4.61
N LEU A 36 -0.25 -6.37 4.55
CA LEU A 36 0.22 -7.11 3.37
C LEU A 36 -0.59 -8.39 3.17
N THR A 37 -0.91 -9.11 4.25
CA THR A 37 -1.76 -10.29 4.17
C THR A 37 -3.15 -9.94 3.62
N ALA A 38 -3.72 -8.83 4.08
CA ALA A 38 -5.01 -8.36 3.58
C ALA A 38 -4.94 -7.97 2.10
N LEU A 39 -3.86 -7.31 1.67
CA LEU A 39 -3.65 -6.97 0.27
C LEU A 39 -3.57 -8.23 -0.61
N GLU A 40 -2.81 -9.21 -0.19
CA GLU A 40 -2.68 -10.46 -0.94
C GLU A 40 -4.01 -11.19 -1.07
N ALA A 41 -4.83 -11.17 -0.02
CA ALA A 41 -6.12 -11.86 0.01
C ALA A 41 -7.21 -11.13 -0.77
N ALA A 42 -7.10 -9.83 -0.96
CA ALA A 42 -8.12 -9.02 -1.62
C ALA A 42 -8.14 -9.28 -3.13
N ALA A 43 -9.33 -9.35 -3.72
CA ALA A 43 -9.49 -9.46 -5.16
C ALA A 43 -9.27 -8.11 -5.85
N ARG A 44 -9.61 -7.03 -5.16
CA ARG A 44 -9.48 -5.65 -5.67
C ARG A 44 -9.27 -4.70 -4.50
N VAL A 45 -8.78 -3.49 -4.78
CA VAL A 45 -8.47 -2.50 -3.74
C VAL A 45 -9.70 -2.14 -2.91
N THR A 46 -10.85 -2.04 -3.54
CA THR A 46 -12.10 -1.67 -2.86
C THR A 46 -12.60 -2.73 -1.86
N ASP A 47 -12.01 -3.92 -1.84
CA ASP A 47 -12.34 -4.95 -0.85
C ASP A 47 -11.64 -4.72 0.49
N LEU A 48 -10.65 -3.84 0.55
CA LEU A 48 -9.91 -3.56 1.78
C LEU A 48 -10.79 -2.83 2.79
N VAL A 49 -10.75 -3.26 4.05
CA VAL A 49 -11.59 -2.71 5.13
C VAL A 49 -10.76 -2.12 6.26
N ALA A 50 -9.77 -2.87 6.76
CA ALA A 50 -8.97 -2.46 7.92
C ALA A 50 -7.84 -1.52 7.52
N GLY A 51 -7.43 -0.65 8.44
CA GLY A 51 -6.32 0.26 8.21
C GLY A 51 -6.71 1.58 7.56
N ASN A 52 -7.97 1.97 7.67
CA ASN A 52 -8.44 3.23 7.11
C ASN A 52 -8.04 3.39 5.63
N PRO A 53 -8.45 2.45 4.74
CA PRO A 53 -8.05 2.52 3.34
C PRO A 53 -8.59 3.79 2.68
N HIS A 54 -7.71 4.54 2.04
CA HIS A 54 -8.14 5.77 1.36
C HIS A 54 -7.17 6.19 0.26
N PRO A 55 -7.68 6.82 -0.81
CA PRO A 55 -6.82 7.39 -1.84
C PRO A 55 -6.17 8.67 -1.34
N LEU A 56 -4.98 8.98 -1.86
CA LEU A 56 -4.21 10.15 -1.50
C LEU A 56 -4.40 11.26 -2.53
N LYS A 57 -4.09 12.48 -2.12
CA LYS A 57 -4.23 13.68 -2.95
C LYS A 57 -2.93 14.47 -2.99
N GLY A 58 -2.92 15.57 -3.74
CA GLY A 58 -1.76 16.44 -3.85
C GLY A 58 -0.58 15.74 -4.49
N ASP A 59 0.58 15.84 -3.86
CA ASP A 59 1.82 15.24 -4.37
C ASP A 59 1.75 13.72 -4.48
N ARG A 60 0.81 13.09 -3.78
CA ARG A 60 0.62 11.64 -3.81
C ARG A 60 -0.65 11.23 -4.55
N ASP A 61 -1.16 12.09 -5.40
CA ASP A 61 -2.31 11.76 -6.24
C ASP A 61 -2.01 10.52 -7.07
N GLY A 62 -2.98 9.61 -7.15
CA GLY A 62 -2.78 8.32 -7.81
C GLY A 62 -2.28 7.22 -6.90
N GLN A 63 -2.05 7.51 -5.62
CA GLN A 63 -1.64 6.53 -4.62
C GLN A 63 -2.76 6.26 -3.62
N PHE A 64 -2.60 5.19 -2.86
CA PHE A 64 -3.57 4.72 -1.88
C PHE A 64 -2.83 4.33 -0.61
N ALA A 65 -3.43 4.58 0.56
CA ALA A 65 -2.77 4.35 1.83
C ALA A 65 -3.55 3.42 2.74
N LEU A 66 -2.80 2.64 3.52
CA LEU A 66 -3.30 1.87 4.67
C LEU A 66 -2.50 2.30 5.89
N ASP A 67 -3.20 2.56 7.00
CA ASP A 67 -2.54 2.95 8.24
C ASP A 67 -1.80 1.78 8.88
N LEU A 68 -0.61 2.06 9.39
CA LEU A 68 0.17 1.20 10.27
C LEU A 68 0.12 1.76 11.69
N ALA A 69 1.09 1.47 12.54
CA ALA A 69 1.14 2.02 13.89
C ALA A 69 1.83 3.38 13.91
N GLY A 70 1.47 4.25 14.87
CA GLY A 70 2.18 5.48 15.15
C GLY A 70 2.21 6.52 14.03
N GLY A 71 1.16 6.58 13.22
CA GLY A 71 1.12 7.52 12.10
C GLY A 71 1.85 7.06 10.85
N TRP A 72 2.48 5.90 10.89
CA TRP A 72 3.13 5.31 9.73
C TRP A 72 2.09 4.72 8.79
N ARG A 73 2.40 4.70 7.50
CA ARG A 73 1.48 4.25 6.46
C ARG A 73 2.19 3.41 5.40
N LEU A 74 1.42 2.47 4.86
CA LEU A 74 1.78 1.68 3.69
C LEU A 74 1.12 2.35 2.49
N VAL A 75 1.91 2.81 1.54
CA VAL A 75 1.43 3.54 0.36
C VAL A 75 1.71 2.73 -0.89
N PHE A 76 0.70 2.57 -1.73
CA PHE A 76 0.84 1.84 -2.98
C PHE A 76 0.13 2.55 -4.12
N ALA A 77 0.48 2.17 -5.34
CA ALA A 77 -0.14 2.69 -6.56
C ALA A 77 -0.57 1.53 -7.45
N PRO A 78 -1.51 1.75 -8.38
CA PRO A 78 -1.82 0.73 -9.39
C PRO A 78 -0.60 0.44 -10.25
N ASP A 79 -0.41 -0.83 -10.60
CA ASP A 79 0.68 -1.25 -11.48
C ASP A 79 0.10 -1.95 -12.71
N HIS A 80 -0.68 -1.19 -13.46
CA HIS A 80 -1.31 -1.61 -14.71
C HIS A 80 -0.88 -0.68 -15.84
N ASP A 81 -0.80 -1.21 -17.04
CA ASP A 81 -0.54 -0.41 -18.23
C ASP A 81 -1.51 -0.85 -19.35
N PRO A 82 -2.54 -0.05 -19.63
CA PRO A 82 -2.88 1.23 -19.00
C PRO A 82 -3.54 1.08 -17.62
N CYS A 83 -3.45 2.13 -16.80
CA CYS A 83 -4.12 2.17 -15.52
C CYS A 83 -5.65 2.21 -15.71
N PRO A 84 -6.43 1.39 -14.99
CA PRO A 84 -7.89 1.46 -15.09
C PRO A 84 -8.41 2.80 -14.55
N THR A 85 -9.18 3.50 -15.36
CA THR A 85 -9.70 4.81 -15.02
C THR A 85 -11.20 4.90 -15.31
N HIS A 86 -11.85 5.81 -14.59
CA HIS A 86 -13.22 6.23 -14.89
C HIS A 86 -13.24 7.19 -16.09
N ALA A 87 -14.44 7.48 -16.60
CA ALA A 87 -14.60 8.42 -17.72
C ALA A 87 -14.07 9.82 -17.40
N ASP A 88 -14.05 10.23 -16.13
CA ASP A 88 -13.53 11.53 -15.68
C ASP A 88 -12.00 11.55 -15.53
N GLY A 89 -11.33 10.44 -15.77
CA GLY A 89 -9.88 10.31 -15.65
C GLY A 89 -9.38 9.84 -14.29
N GLY A 90 -10.25 9.74 -13.28
CA GLY A 90 -9.87 9.23 -11.96
C GLY A 90 -9.61 7.74 -11.98
N ILE A 91 -8.75 7.25 -11.08
CA ILE A 91 -8.44 5.83 -10.99
C ILE A 91 -9.66 5.04 -10.56
N ASP A 92 -9.97 3.99 -11.30
CA ASP A 92 -11.03 3.05 -10.93
C ASP A 92 -10.46 1.95 -10.03
N TRP A 93 -10.42 2.24 -8.74
CA TRP A 93 -9.84 1.33 -7.74
C TRP A 93 -10.55 -0.02 -7.68
N ALA A 94 -11.80 -0.09 -8.10
CA ALA A 94 -12.55 -1.34 -8.15
C ALA A 94 -12.01 -2.31 -9.22
N ARG A 95 -11.24 -1.81 -10.19
CA ARG A 95 -10.62 -2.63 -11.24
C ARG A 95 -9.12 -2.80 -11.05
N VAL A 96 -8.54 -2.25 -9.99
CA VAL A 96 -7.13 -2.43 -9.69
C VAL A 96 -6.92 -3.79 -9.05
N THR A 97 -6.12 -4.64 -9.68
CA THR A 97 -5.78 -6.00 -9.23
C THR A 97 -4.28 -6.20 -9.02
N ILE A 98 -3.46 -5.27 -9.49
CA ILE A 98 -2.00 -5.30 -9.36
C ILE A 98 -1.56 -3.96 -8.77
N VAL A 99 -0.79 -4.02 -7.69
CA VAL A 99 -0.31 -2.81 -7.00
C VAL A 99 1.19 -2.86 -6.81
N CYS A 100 1.82 -1.69 -6.75
CA CYS A 100 3.22 -1.53 -6.43
C CYS A 100 3.34 -0.77 -5.12
N ILE A 101 4.05 -1.34 -4.14
CA ILE A 101 4.32 -0.66 -2.87
C ILE A 101 5.36 0.44 -3.15
N GLU A 102 4.97 1.69 -2.91
CA GLU A 102 5.76 2.88 -3.25
C GLU A 102 6.49 3.49 -2.05
N TYR A 103 5.88 3.38 -0.85
CA TYR A 103 6.41 4.07 0.33
C TYR A 103 5.90 3.41 1.60
N ILE A 104 6.76 3.33 2.60
CA ILE A 104 6.40 2.91 3.95
C ILE A 104 7.04 3.95 4.88
N GLY A 105 6.22 4.72 5.56
CA GLY A 105 6.74 5.77 6.42
C GLY A 105 5.66 6.64 7.02
N ASP A 106 6.12 7.68 7.65
CA ASP A 106 5.32 8.65 8.38
C ASP A 106 5.39 9.99 7.62
N TYR A 107 4.44 10.20 6.71
CA TYR A 107 4.32 11.47 5.99
C TYR A 107 3.11 12.24 6.48
N HIS A 108 3.18 13.55 6.37
CA HIS A 108 2.06 14.44 6.68
C HIS A 108 1.68 15.23 5.44
N ASP A 109 0.40 15.27 5.15
CA ASP A 109 -0.14 16.05 4.04
C ASP A 109 -0.25 17.53 4.42
#